data_5f3f3efa110b7e19d98a6d3f2e767163
#
_entry.id   5f3f3efa110b7e19d98a6d3f2e767163
#
_cell.length_a   1.000
_cell.length_b   1.000
_cell.length_c   1.000
_cell.angle_alpha   90.00
_cell.angle_beta   90.00
_cell.angle_gamma   90.00
#
_symmetry.space_group_name_H-M   'P 1'
#
loop_
_entity.id
_entity.type
_entity.pdbx_description
1 polymer ?
#
loop_
_entity_poly.entity_id
_entity_poly.type
_entity_poly.pdbx_seq_one_letter_code
_entity_poly.pdbx_strand_id
1 'polypeptide(L)'
;MKKLEKDIKAYLKARNWHKLRPSDIAKSISIEAAELLELFQWQSLDIKETKKDKEKLEKLKGELADVFLYAIEMAVLLDLDSEKIIRAKLARVEKKYPAALMRKNKSEHGTQEAYLKIKQEYRAKNK
;
A
#
# COMPACT_ATOMS: atom_id res chain seq x y z
N MET A 1 0.31 5.45 -15.04
CA MET A 1 0.59 6.26 -13.84
C MET A 1 0.78 7.74 -14.15
N LYS A 2 1.55 8.12 -15.14
CA LYS A 2 1.84 9.53 -15.44
C LYS A 2 0.60 10.40 -15.71
N LYS A 3 -0.39 9.86 -16.40
CA LYS A 3 -1.66 10.60 -16.61
C LYS A 3 -2.39 10.83 -15.28
N LEU A 4 -2.49 9.81 -14.46
CA LEU A 4 -3.13 9.90 -13.13
C LEU A 4 -2.39 10.91 -12.23
N GLU A 5 -1.07 10.87 -12.21
CA GLU A 5 -0.25 11.83 -11.46
C GLU A 5 -0.49 13.27 -11.92
N LYS A 6 -0.60 13.47 -13.23
CA LYS A 6 -0.92 14.78 -13.81
C LYS A 6 -2.30 15.27 -13.37
N ASP A 7 -3.29 14.40 -13.40
CA ASP A 7 -4.67 14.71 -13.00
C ASP A 7 -4.71 15.04 -11.50
N ILE A 8 -4.02 14.29 -10.66
CA ILE A 8 -3.89 14.54 -9.22
C ILE A 8 -3.17 15.87 -8.96
N LYS A 9 -2.10 16.16 -9.68
CA LYS A 9 -1.38 17.45 -9.55
C LYS A 9 -2.30 18.63 -9.86
N ALA A 10 -3.09 18.52 -10.92
CA ALA A 10 -4.08 19.55 -11.28
C ALA A 10 -5.16 19.69 -10.21
N TYR A 11 -5.66 18.59 -9.69
CA TYR A 11 -6.64 18.53 -8.61
C TYR A 11 -6.14 19.25 -7.34
N LEU A 12 -4.92 18.95 -6.92
CA LEU A 12 -4.30 19.58 -5.75
C LEU A 12 -4.10 21.09 -5.96
N LYS A 13 -3.60 21.47 -7.13
CA LYS A 13 -3.34 22.88 -7.47
C LYS A 13 -4.62 23.70 -7.50
N ALA A 14 -5.68 23.17 -8.09
CA ALA A 14 -6.98 23.85 -8.17
C ALA A 14 -7.59 24.16 -6.79
N ARG A 15 -7.21 23.41 -5.75
CA ARG A 15 -7.69 23.55 -4.37
C ARG A 15 -6.67 24.20 -3.43
N ASN A 16 -5.56 24.65 -3.97
CA ASN A 16 -4.45 25.20 -3.19
C ASN A 16 -3.87 24.19 -2.17
N TRP A 17 -4.01 22.91 -2.43
CA TRP A 17 -3.47 21.82 -1.59
C TRP A 17 -2.08 21.35 -1.98
N HIS A 18 -1.50 21.95 -3.02
CA HIS A 18 -0.11 21.71 -3.44
C HIS A 18 0.93 22.23 -2.43
N LYS A 19 0.49 22.94 -1.38
CA LYS A 19 1.34 23.44 -0.28
C LYS A 19 1.25 22.58 0.99
N LEU A 20 0.51 21.47 0.96
CA LEU A 20 0.44 20.55 2.08
C LEU A 20 1.82 19.97 2.39
N ARG A 21 2.08 19.79 3.68
CA ARG A 21 3.36 19.22 4.13
C ARG A 21 3.33 17.70 3.98
N PRO A 22 4.50 17.05 3.71
CA PRO A 22 4.56 15.58 3.68
C PRO A 22 4.03 14.92 4.96
N SER A 23 4.22 15.53 6.13
CA SER A 23 3.68 15.04 7.39
C SER A 23 2.15 15.03 7.42
N ASP A 24 1.49 16.00 6.80
CA ASP A 24 0.03 16.05 6.73
C ASP A 24 -0.51 14.91 5.85
N ILE A 25 0.14 14.66 4.73
CA ILE A 25 -0.21 13.54 3.84
C ILE A 25 0.08 12.19 4.51
N ALA A 26 1.19 12.04 5.22
CA ALA A 26 1.51 10.81 5.95
C ALA A 26 0.45 10.48 7.01
N LYS A 27 -0.05 11.48 7.72
CA LYS A 27 -1.17 11.33 8.66
C LYS A 27 -2.43 10.87 7.94
N SER A 28 -2.76 11.46 6.79
CA SER A 28 -3.92 11.06 5.99
C SER A 28 -3.81 9.62 5.50
N ILE A 29 -2.64 9.19 5.00
CA ILE A 29 -2.40 7.79 4.62
C ILE A 29 -2.69 6.85 5.81
N SER A 30 -2.23 7.20 7.00
CA SER A 30 -2.43 6.39 8.20
C SER A 30 -3.89 6.32 8.62
N ILE A 31 -4.62 7.42 8.52
CA ILE A 31 -6.06 7.48 8.82
C ILE A 31 -6.84 6.61 7.84
N GLU A 32 -6.60 6.74 6.55
CA GLU A 32 -7.30 5.94 5.53
C GLU A 32 -6.94 4.45 5.63
N ALA A 33 -5.70 4.12 5.97
CA ALA A 33 -5.31 2.75 6.25
C ALA A 33 -6.04 2.18 7.47
N ALA A 34 -6.30 2.99 8.50
CA ALA A 34 -7.10 2.60 9.65
C ALA A 34 -8.57 2.39 9.28
N GLU A 35 -9.15 3.21 8.41
CA GLU A 35 -10.51 3.04 7.91
C GLU A 35 -10.63 1.74 7.08
N LEU A 36 -9.63 1.43 6.26
CA LEU A 36 -9.53 0.14 5.58
C LEU A 36 -9.50 -1.02 6.58
N LEU A 37 -8.73 -0.90 7.66
CA LEU A 37 -8.64 -1.90 8.71
C LEU A 37 -9.98 -2.11 9.44
N GLU A 38 -10.74 -1.05 9.68
CA GLU A 38 -12.06 -1.12 10.33
C GLU A 38 -13.04 -2.05 9.62
N LEU A 39 -12.94 -2.19 8.30
CA LEU A 39 -13.78 -3.12 7.52
C LEU A 39 -13.58 -4.59 7.94
N PHE A 40 -12.46 -4.91 8.56
CA PHE A 40 -12.08 -6.26 8.99
C PHE A 40 -11.98 -6.40 10.51
N GLN A 41 -12.41 -5.41 11.27
CA GLN A 41 -12.28 -5.38 12.73
C GLN A 41 -12.88 -6.63 13.40
N TRP A 42 -14.03 -7.09 12.90
CA TRP A 42 -14.78 -8.21 13.48
C TRP A 42 -14.76 -9.47 12.62
N GLN A 43 -14.12 -9.43 11.47
CA GLN A 43 -14.10 -10.52 10.49
C GLN A 43 -12.72 -10.66 9.85
N SER A 44 -12.25 -11.90 9.75
CA SER A 44 -11.03 -12.26 9.04
C SER A 44 -11.37 -13.13 7.83
N LEU A 45 -11.94 -12.49 6.81
CA LEU A 45 -12.35 -13.14 5.57
C LEU A 45 -11.14 -13.43 4.68
N ASP A 46 -11.16 -14.57 3.99
CA ASP A 46 -10.20 -14.84 2.92
C ASP A 46 -10.54 -14.07 1.64
N ILE A 47 -9.70 -14.19 0.62
CA ILE A 47 -9.89 -13.48 -0.66
C ILE A 47 -11.21 -13.89 -1.33
N LYS A 48 -11.54 -15.17 -1.34
CA LYS A 48 -12.72 -15.70 -1.99
C LYS A 48 -14.00 -15.22 -1.30
N GLU A 49 -14.03 -15.25 0.02
CA GLU A 49 -15.14 -14.74 0.84
C GLU A 49 -15.34 -13.24 0.66
N THR A 50 -14.23 -12.48 0.67
CA THR A 50 -14.27 -11.03 0.45
C THR A 50 -14.83 -10.67 -0.93
N LYS A 51 -14.43 -11.40 -1.97
CA LYS A 51 -14.94 -11.17 -3.33
C LYS A 51 -16.44 -11.47 -3.47
N LYS A 52 -16.99 -12.36 -2.67
CA LYS A 52 -18.41 -12.69 -2.68
C LYS A 52 -19.28 -11.67 -1.96
N ASP A 53 -18.74 -11.00 -0.97
CA ASP A 53 -19.44 -9.95 -0.22
C ASP A 53 -19.39 -8.64 -1.01
N LYS A 54 -20.37 -8.41 -1.86
CA LYS A 54 -20.41 -7.25 -2.77
C LYS A 54 -20.45 -5.92 -2.04
N GLU A 55 -21.19 -5.83 -0.93
CA GLU A 55 -21.29 -4.61 -0.13
C GLU A 55 -19.93 -4.27 0.51
N LYS A 56 -19.29 -5.25 1.13
CA LYS A 56 -17.95 -5.09 1.72
C LYS A 56 -16.91 -4.74 0.65
N LEU A 57 -16.99 -5.38 -0.52
CA LEU A 57 -16.07 -5.11 -1.63
C LEU A 57 -16.17 -3.67 -2.14
N GLU A 58 -17.38 -3.09 -2.21
CA GLU A 58 -17.57 -1.70 -2.61
C GLU A 58 -16.98 -0.73 -1.55
N LYS A 59 -17.20 -0.99 -0.27
CA LYS A 59 -16.57 -0.20 0.81
C LYS A 59 -15.04 -0.32 0.77
N LEU A 60 -14.54 -1.53 0.60
CA LEU A 60 -13.10 -1.79 0.50
C LEU A 60 -12.46 -1.05 -0.68
N LYS A 61 -13.11 -1.01 -1.82
CA LYS A 61 -12.64 -0.24 -2.99
C LYS A 61 -12.48 1.25 -2.67
N GLY A 62 -13.44 1.81 -1.94
CA GLY A 62 -13.39 3.21 -1.50
C GLY A 62 -12.17 3.47 -0.61
N GLU A 63 -12.05 2.75 0.49
CA GLU A 63 -10.95 2.93 1.45
C GLU A 63 -9.58 2.63 0.84
N LEU A 64 -9.49 1.61 0.00
CA LEU A 64 -8.25 1.30 -0.70
C LEU A 64 -7.87 2.41 -1.69
N ALA A 65 -8.86 2.98 -2.39
CA ALA A 65 -8.64 4.10 -3.30
C ALA A 65 -8.14 5.34 -2.55
N ASP A 66 -8.65 5.62 -1.36
CA ASP A 66 -8.21 6.74 -0.54
C ASP A 66 -6.75 6.57 -0.08
N VAL A 67 -6.35 5.36 0.32
CA VAL A 67 -4.94 5.06 0.64
C VAL A 67 -4.03 5.29 -0.57
N PHE A 68 -4.42 4.80 -1.75
CA PHE A 68 -3.66 5.02 -2.99
C PHE A 68 -3.58 6.48 -3.36
N LEU A 69 -4.70 7.20 -3.28
CA LEU A 69 -4.78 8.60 -3.64
C LEU A 69 -3.79 9.43 -2.82
N TYR A 70 -3.84 9.36 -1.49
CA TYR A 70 -2.91 10.09 -0.63
C TYR A 70 -1.45 9.67 -0.84
N ALA A 71 -1.18 8.39 -1.08
CA ALA A 71 0.18 7.94 -1.37
C ALA A 71 0.72 8.55 -2.67
N ILE A 72 -0.11 8.61 -3.72
CA ILE A 72 0.26 9.24 -5.00
C ILE A 72 0.35 10.76 -4.86
N GLU A 73 -0.53 11.40 -4.10
CA GLU A 73 -0.43 12.83 -3.78
C GLU A 73 0.91 13.18 -3.16
N MET A 74 1.39 12.39 -2.21
CA MET A 74 2.71 12.60 -1.62
C MET A 74 3.82 12.51 -2.67
N ALA A 75 3.78 11.50 -3.53
CA ALA A 75 4.75 11.35 -4.61
C ALA A 75 4.73 12.55 -5.56
N VAL A 76 3.54 13.00 -5.96
CA VAL A 76 3.35 14.16 -6.85
C VAL A 76 3.88 15.44 -6.22
N LEU A 77 3.63 15.68 -4.93
CA LEU A 77 4.10 16.87 -4.22
C LEU A 77 5.62 16.91 -4.05
N LEU A 78 6.26 15.74 -4.03
CA LEU A 78 7.70 15.60 -3.92
C LEU A 78 8.40 15.40 -5.27
N ASP A 79 7.69 15.59 -6.37
CA ASP A 79 8.17 15.38 -7.75
C ASP A 79 8.77 13.98 -7.97
N LEU A 80 8.19 12.96 -7.31
CA LEU A 80 8.57 11.57 -7.47
C LEU A 80 7.67 10.90 -8.52
N ASP A 81 8.26 9.97 -9.28
CA ASP A 81 7.53 9.09 -10.19
C ASP A 81 7.03 7.88 -9.42
N SER A 82 5.73 7.81 -9.19
CA SER A 82 5.10 6.75 -8.37
C SER A 82 5.37 5.35 -8.92
N GLU A 83 5.26 5.17 -10.23
CA GLU A 83 5.51 3.87 -10.86
C GLU A 83 6.97 3.44 -10.69
N LYS A 84 7.89 4.36 -10.89
CA LYS A 84 9.33 4.10 -10.78
C LYS A 84 9.72 3.68 -9.36
N ILE A 85 9.25 4.39 -8.34
CA ILE A 85 9.58 4.05 -6.95
C ILE A 85 8.95 2.72 -6.53
N ILE A 86 7.74 2.41 -6.99
CA ILE A 86 7.07 1.14 -6.72
C ILE A 86 7.84 -0.01 -7.41
N ARG A 87 8.21 0.14 -8.68
CA ARG A 87 8.98 -0.89 -9.41
C ARG A 87 10.35 -1.14 -8.79
N ALA A 88 11.04 -0.07 -8.40
CA ALA A 88 12.32 -0.20 -7.70
C ALA A 88 12.18 -0.97 -6.38
N LYS A 89 11.13 -0.69 -5.62
CA LYS A 89 10.84 -1.40 -4.39
C LYS A 89 10.48 -2.86 -4.64
N LEU A 90 9.66 -3.13 -5.64
CA LEU A 90 9.28 -4.50 -6.04
C LEU A 90 10.51 -5.35 -6.36
N ALA A 91 11.44 -4.82 -7.18
CA ALA A 91 12.68 -5.52 -7.52
C ALA A 91 13.52 -5.85 -6.27
N ARG A 92 13.57 -4.95 -5.29
CA ARG A 92 14.26 -5.19 -4.01
C ARG A 92 13.57 -6.26 -3.17
N VAL A 93 12.25 -6.23 -3.12
CA VAL A 93 11.45 -7.21 -2.37
C VAL A 93 11.54 -8.61 -3.00
N GLU A 94 11.56 -8.69 -4.33
CA GLU A 94 11.78 -9.98 -5.03
C GLU A 94 13.12 -10.63 -4.65
N LYS A 95 14.19 -9.83 -4.56
CA LYS A 95 15.50 -10.32 -4.10
C LYS A 95 15.49 -10.71 -2.61
N LYS A 96 14.77 -9.93 -1.79
CA LYS A 96 14.64 -10.17 -0.35
C LYS A 96 13.86 -11.45 -0.05
N TYR A 97 12.82 -11.72 -0.81
CA TYR A 97 11.95 -12.88 -0.67
C TYR A 97 11.97 -13.75 -1.94
N PRO A 98 13.04 -14.57 -2.15
CA PRO A 98 13.13 -15.40 -3.35
C PRO A 98 11.95 -16.35 -3.47
N ALA A 99 11.35 -16.43 -4.66
CA ALA A 99 10.16 -17.24 -4.91
C ALA A 99 10.38 -18.72 -4.56
N ALA A 100 11.55 -19.28 -4.88
CA ALA A 100 11.88 -20.67 -4.58
C ALA A 100 11.88 -20.96 -3.07
N LEU A 101 12.39 -20.02 -2.25
CA LEU A 101 12.39 -20.14 -0.80
C LEU A 101 10.96 -20.01 -0.23
N MET A 102 10.18 -19.06 -0.73
CA MET A 102 8.82 -18.83 -0.25
C MET A 102 7.88 -19.99 -0.59
N ARG A 103 8.02 -20.62 -1.74
CA ARG A 103 7.22 -21.79 -2.15
C ARG A 103 7.45 -23.04 -1.31
N LYS A 104 8.59 -23.17 -0.64
CA LYS A 104 8.87 -24.29 0.28
C LYS A 104 8.05 -24.24 1.56
N ASN A 105 7.60 -23.06 1.98
CA ASN A 105 6.76 -22.86 3.15
C ASN A 105 5.30 -22.88 2.74
N LYS A 106 4.67 -24.06 2.81
CA LYS A 106 3.25 -24.24 2.48
C LYS A 106 2.39 -23.86 3.69
N SER A 107 1.89 -22.66 3.70
CA SER A 107 0.81 -22.21 4.60
C SER A 107 -0.42 -21.92 3.79
N GLU A 108 -1.61 -22.20 4.33
CA GLU A 108 -2.90 -21.90 3.70
C GLU A 108 -3.08 -20.40 3.42
N HIS A 109 -2.51 -19.55 4.28
CA HIS A 109 -2.60 -18.09 4.20
C HIS A 109 -1.26 -17.40 3.91
N GLY A 110 -0.31 -18.11 3.33
CA GLY A 110 0.99 -17.57 2.94
C GLY A 110 2.17 -18.10 3.77
N THR A 111 3.36 -17.63 3.46
CA THR A 111 4.63 -18.09 4.01
C THR A 111 5.11 -17.22 5.17
N GLN A 112 4.29 -17.08 6.21
CA GLN A 112 4.48 -16.11 7.27
C GLN A 112 5.81 -16.28 8.05
N GLU A 113 6.20 -17.50 8.39
CA GLU A 113 7.41 -17.77 9.18
C GLU A 113 8.69 -17.33 8.46
N ALA A 114 8.86 -17.75 7.20
CA ALA A 114 10.00 -17.33 6.39
C ALA A 114 10.01 -15.82 6.15
N TYR A 115 8.84 -15.23 5.90
CA TYR A 115 8.69 -13.80 5.73
C TYR A 115 9.14 -13.04 6.97
N LEU A 116 8.64 -13.39 8.15
CA LEU A 116 8.97 -12.73 9.41
C LEU A 116 10.45 -12.87 9.76
N LYS A 117 11.03 -14.05 9.57
CA LYS A 117 12.46 -14.29 9.80
C LYS A 117 13.33 -13.39 8.92
N ILE A 118 13.06 -13.36 7.62
CA ILE A 118 13.81 -12.51 6.67
C ILE A 118 13.64 -11.04 7.03
N LYS A 119 12.43 -10.60 7.35
CA LYS A 119 12.13 -9.23 7.75
C LYS A 119 12.92 -8.81 8.99
N GLN A 120 13.00 -9.67 9.99
CA GLN A 120 13.77 -9.43 11.20
C GLN A 120 15.27 -9.34 10.92
N GLU A 121 15.81 -10.26 10.12
CA GLU A 121 17.22 -10.25 9.71
C GLU A 121 17.61 -8.96 9.00
N TYR A 122 16.77 -8.48 8.07
CA TYR A 122 17.02 -7.22 7.37
C TYR A 122 16.92 -6.00 8.30
N ARG A 123 16.01 -5.98 9.24
CA ARG A 123 15.91 -4.92 10.24
C ARG A 123 17.14 -4.88 11.15
N ALA A 124 17.66 -6.02 11.54
CA ALA A 124 18.87 -6.13 12.36
C ALA A 124 20.12 -5.60 11.65
N LYS A 125 20.24 -5.85 10.33
CA LYS A 125 21.38 -5.37 9.52
C LYS A 125 21.36 -3.87 9.25
N ASN A 126 20.18 -3.24 9.27
CA ASN A 126 19.98 -1.83 8.91
C ASN A 126 19.85 -0.91 10.13
N LYS A 127 20.17 -1.40 11.31
CA LYS A 127 20.24 -0.58 12.52
C LYS A 127 21.60 0.06 12.73
#